data_b7e9fa777abef47abd6278efe11e440a
#
_entry.id   b7e9fa777abef47abd6278efe11e440a
#
_cell.length_a   1.000
_cell.length_b   1.000
_cell.length_c   1.000
_cell.angle_alpha   90.00
_cell.angle_beta   90.00
_cell.angle_gamma   90.00
#
_symmetry.space_group_name_H-M   'P 1'
#
loop_
_entity.id
_entity.type
_entity.pdbx_description
1 polymer ?
#
loop_
_entity_poly.entity_id
_entity_poly.type
_entity_poly.pdbx_seq_one_letter_code
_entity_poly.pdbx_strand_id
1 'polypeptide(L)'
;MSRTLFEKIWDAHLVREAAGEPALLYIDLHLVHEVTSPQAFDGLRAAGRGVRRSELTVATIDHNVPTTDRSIPIADPIAAQQIETLRRNCSEFGVNLYDIDSPEQGIVHVIGPELGLTRPGMTIVCGDSHTSTHGAFGALAFGIGTSEVEHVLATQCLQQSKPRTMLVRTTGALADGVTAKDLALGLIGQIGTDGATGHVIEYAGPAVRSLSMEGRMTLCNMSIEAGARAGMIAPDEVTYTYLEGRRFAPRGPAWREALEYWQSLPGDEGAHFDTLVEFEAAALAPYVTWGTSPGQVVPVTGSVPDPTDARSENERRSTARALEYMGLAPGTRIEDVPVDRVFIGSCTNARLEDLRAAASVVRGHRVNSAVRAMVVPGSQAVKRAAEAEGLDEIFRAAGFEWREAGCSMCLGMNPDTLAPGERCASTSNRNFEGRQGKGGRTHLVSPAMAAAAAVAGHFTDVRGWDYKG
;
A
#
# COMPACT_ATOMS: atom_id res chain seq x y z
N MET A 1 15.88 15.86 -25.71
CA MET A 1 14.42 15.77 -25.59
C MET A 1 14.09 15.87 -24.13
N SER A 2 13.02 16.59 -23.77
CA SER A 2 12.55 16.64 -22.39
C SER A 2 12.03 15.26 -21.97
N ARG A 3 12.40 14.79 -20.77
CA ARG A 3 12.08 13.44 -20.25
C ARG A 3 11.27 13.52 -18.97
N THR A 4 10.33 12.59 -18.79
CA THR A 4 9.61 12.37 -17.54
C THR A 4 10.53 11.76 -16.49
N LEU A 5 10.12 11.75 -15.22
CA LEU A 5 10.82 11.03 -14.13
C LEU A 5 10.98 9.54 -14.48
N PHE A 6 9.90 8.93 -14.97
CA PHE A 6 9.91 7.53 -15.39
C PHE A 6 10.96 7.26 -16.47
N GLU A 7 11.00 8.09 -17.53
CA GLU A 7 11.94 7.90 -18.63
C GLU A 7 13.39 8.05 -18.20
N LYS A 8 13.69 9.00 -17.29
CA LYS A 8 15.05 9.17 -16.75
C LYS A 8 15.52 7.91 -16.01
N ILE A 9 14.63 7.31 -15.18
CA ILE A 9 14.98 6.11 -14.43
C ILE A 9 15.05 4.90 -15.36
N TRP A 10 14.10 4.74 -16.27
CA TRP A 10 14.10 3.66 -17.24
C TRP A 10 15.40 3.63 -18.04
N ASP A 11 15.77 4.77 -18.64
CA ASP A 11 16.96 4.88 -19.48
C ASP A 11 18.25 4.60 -18.70
N ALA A 12 18.31 5.02 -17.42
CA ALA A 12 19.47 4.77 -16.54
C ALA A 12 19.66 3.30 -16.18
N HIS A 13 18.58 2.49 -16.24
CA HIS A 13 18.61 1.07 -15.86
C HIS A 13 18.52 0.13 -17.07
N LEU A 14 18.52 0.68 -18.28
CA LEU A 14 18.42 -0.08 -19.51
C LEU A 14 19.72 -0.84 -19.77
N VAL A 15 19.69 -2.16 -19.67
CA VAL A 15 20.82 -3.05 -19.98
C VAL A 15 20.84 -3.38 -21.47
N ARG A 16 19.67 -3.67 -22.05
CA ARG A 16 19.49 -4.01 -23.45
C ARG A 16 18.10 -3.62 -23.93
N GLU A 17 18.04 -3.07 -25.12
CA GLU A 17 16.80 -2.86 -25.87
C GLU A 17 17.01 -3.32 -27.31
N ALA A 18 16.03 -4.04 -27.86
CA ALA A 18 16.01 -4.43 -29.27
C ALA A 18 14.60 -4.25 -29.83
N ALA A 19 14.51 -3.88 -31.11
CA ALA A 19 13.23 -3.62 -31.73
C ALA A 19 12.33 -4.87 -31.71
N GLY A 20 11.12 -4.73 -31.18
CA GLY A 20 10.14 -5.80 -31.08
C GLY A 20 10.35 -6.78 -29.91
N GLU A 21 11.36 -6.58 -29.08
CA GLU A 21 11.62 -7.35 -27.85
C GLU A 21 11.35 -6.51 -26.61
N PRO A 22 10.98 -7.14 -25.47
CA PRO A 22 10.98 -6.45 -24.18
C PRO A 22 12.39 -5.95 -23.82
N ALA A 23 12.47 -4.78 -23.21
CA ALA A 23 13.72 -4.23 -22.69
C ALA A 23 14.21 -5.05 -21.50
N LEU A 24 15.52 -5.19 -21.33
CA LEU A 24 16.15 -5.78 -20.16
C LEU A 24 16.59 -4.65 -19.23
N LEU A 25 16.04 -4.62 -18.02
CA LEU A 25 16.34 -3.63 -16.98
C LEU A 25 17.19 -4.24 -15.88
N TYR A 26 18.15 -3.49 -15.37
CA TYR A 26 18.84 -3.79 -14.11
C TYR A 26 17.93 -3.46 -12.93
N ILE A 27 17.98 -4.25 -11.87
CA ILE A 27 17.17 -4.07 -10.65
C ILE A 27 18.10 -3.73 -9.48
N ASP A 28 17.89 -2.56 -8.84
CA ASP A 28 18.72 -2.09 -7.74
C ASP A 28 18.38 -2.75 -6.41
N LEU A 29 17.10 -3.07 -6.20
CA LEU A 29 16.63 -3.70 -4.96
C LEU A 29 15.56 -4.75 -5.25
N HIS A 30 15.79 -5.95 -4.75
CA HIS A 30 14.82 -7.03 -4.77
C HIS A 30 14.30 -7.30 -3.36
N LEU A 31 13.02 -7.04 -3.12
CA LEU A 31 12.35 -7.35 -1.87
C LEU A 31 11.64 -8.69 -1.98
N VAL A 32 11.74 -9.51 -0.93
CA VAL A 32 11.25 -10.90 -0.92
C VAL A 32 10.45 -11.16 0.35
N HIS A 33 9.39 -11.95 0.23
CA HIS A 33 8.61 -12.42 1.38
C HIS A 33 8.21 -13.91 1.20
N GLU A 34 7.62 -14.51 2.23
CA GLU A 34 7.40 -15.95 2.33
C GLU A 34 6.39 -16.52 1.33
N VAL A 35 5.48 -15.70 0.77
CA VAL A 35 4.37 -16.20 -0.05
C VAL A 35 4.77 -16.50 -1.49
N THR A 36 5.53 -15.61 -2.13
CA THR A 36 5.81 -15.67 -3.59
C THR A 36 7.22 -16.15 -3.93
N SER A 37 8.03 -16.45 -2.92
CA SER A 37 9.45 -16.80 -3.13
C SER A 37 9.78 -18.31 -3.13
N PRO A 38 8.99 -19.24 -2.53
CA PRO A 38 9.41 -20.63 -2.41
C PRO A 38 9.79 -21.28 -3.74
N GLN A 39 8.91 -21.18 -4.74
CA GLN A 39 9.13 -21.78 -6.06
C GLN A 39 10.30 -21.12 -6.82
N ALA A 40 10.53 -19.82 -6.60
CA ALA A 40 11.65 -19.10 -7.22
C ALA A 40 13.00 -19.64 -6.71
N PHE A 41 13.15 -19.90 -5.41
CA PHE A 41 14.35 -20.52 -4.85
C PHE A 41 14.49 -21.99 -5.26
N ASP A 42 13.39 -22.72 -5.39
CA ASP A 42 13.42 -24.09 -5.92
C ASP A 42 13.89 -24.13 -7.38
N GLY A 43 13.49 -23.16 -8.21
CA GLY A 43 13.99 -23.01 -9.58
C GLY A 43 15.50 -22.75 -9.63
N LEU A 44 16.01 -21.84 -8.77
CA LEU A 44 17.46 -21.62 -8.65
C LEU A 44 18.22 -22.92 -8.29
N ARG A 45 17.72 -23.63 -7.30
CA ARG A 45 18.31 -24.89 -6.85
C ARG A 45 18.34 -25.95 -7.96
N ALA A 46 17.21 -26.11 -8.67
CA ALA A 46 17.10 -27.05 -9.80
C ALA A 46 18.06 -26.67 -10.96
N ALA A 47 18.29 -25.38 -11.19
CA ALA A 47 19.21 -24.87 -12.20
C ALA A 47 20.67 -24.83 -11.74
N GLY A 48 20.99 -25.17 -10.48
CA GLY A 48 22.34 -25.08 -9.91
C GLY A 48 22.87 -23.64 -9.84
N ARG A 49 21.99 -22.66 -9.65
CA ARG A 49 22.32 -21.24 -9.60
C ARG A 49 22.21 -20.67 -8.19
N GLY A 50 23.08 -19.75 -7.83
CA GLY A 50 22.97 -18.93 -6.64
C GLY A 50 22.20 -17.63 -6.88
N VAL A 51 21.91 -16.91 -5.81
CA VAL A 51 21.43 -15.52 -5.89
C VAL A 51 22.57 -14.63 -6.39
N ARG A 52 22.32 -13.88 -7.46
CA ARG A 52 23.35 -13.08 -8.16
C ARG A 52 23.91 -11.94 -7.31
N ARG A 53 23.04 -11.24 -6.59
CA ARG A 53 23.38 -10.08 -5.75
C ARG A 53 22.58 -10.18 -4.44
N SER A 54 23.04 -11.06 -3.54
CA SER A 54 22.35 -11.27 -2.27
C SER A 54 22.33 -10.02 -1.38
N GLU A 55 23.32 -9.12 -1.54
CA GLU A 55 23.40 -7.84 -0.85
C GLU A 55 22.36 -6.79 -1.35
N LEU A 56 21.78 -7.01 -2.53
CA LEU A 56 20.67 -6.20 -3.09
C LEU A 56 19.32 -6.89 -2.95
N THR A 57 19.28 -8.01 -2.22
CA THR A 57 18.07 -8.78 -1.94
C THR A 57 17.79 -8.78 -0.45
N VAL A 58 16.59 -8.37 -0.05
CA VAL A 58 16.20 -8.29 1.36
C VAL A 58 14.87 -9.01 1.54
N ALA A 59 14.82 -9.91 2.52
CA ALA A 59 13.65 -10.70 2.84
C ALA A 59 13.03 -10.30 4.19
N THR A 60 11.72 -10.44 4.32
CA THR A 60 10.98 -10.31 5.58
C THR A 60 9.82 -11.29 5.63
N ILE A 61 9.31 -11.57 6.83
CA ILE A 61 8.12 -12.37 7.06
C ILE A 61 7.00 -11.42 7.47
N ASP A 62 5.95 -11.31 6.65
CA ASP A 62 4.92 -10.29 6.87
C ASP A 62 3.48 -10.75 6.61
N HIS A 63 3.23 -11.72 5.73
CA HIS A 63 1.89 -12.16 5.34
C HIS A 63 1.31 -13.24 6.26
N ASN A 64 2.08 -14.27 6.55
CA ASN A 64 1.67 -15.44 7.33
C ASN A 64 1.94 -15.32 8.84
N VAL A 65 2.54 -14.21 9.25
CA VAL A 65 2.90 -13.99 10.65
C VAL A 65 1.66 -13.71 11.51
N PRO A 66 1.50 -14.39 12.67
CA PRO A 66 0.47 -14.06 13.64
C PRO A 66 0.68 -12.66 14.21
N THR A 67 -0.42 -11.93 14.40
CA THR A 67 -0.43 -10.60 15.03
C THR A 67 -0.82 -10.66 16.52
N THR A 68 -1.06 -11.87 17.02
CA THR A 68 -1.28 -12.16 18.43
C THR A 68 0.03 -12.56 19.13
N ASP A 69 -0.05 -13.37 20.19
CA ASP A 69 1.12 -13.84 20.92
C ASP A 69 2.01 -14.73 20.04
N ARG A 70 3.21 -14.24 19.74
CA ARG A 70 4.21 -14.92 18.90
C ARG A 70 5.00 -16.01 19.61
N SER A 71 4.84 -16.16 20.91
CA SER A 71 5.40 -17.28 21.66
C SER A 71 4.66 -18.60 21.39
N ILE A 72 3.44 -18.51 20.84
CA ILE A 72 2.61 -19.66 20.49
C ILE A 72 3.00 -20.13 19.07
N PRO A 73 3.22 -21.43 18.85
CA PRO A 73 3.47 -21.96 17.50
C PRO A 73 2.37 -21.57 16.49
N ILE A 74 2.76 -21.33 15.24
CA ILE A 74 1.83 -21.01 14.17
C ILE A 74 0.94 -22.22 13.91
N ALA A 75 -0.36 -22.06 14.13
CA ALA A 75 -1.33 -23.14 14.05
C ALA A 75 -1.63 -23.62 12.62
N ASP A 76 -1.57 -22.71 11.63
CA ASP A 76 -1.74 -23.07 10.22
C ASP A 76 -0.46 -23.74 9.70
N PRO A 77 -0.52 -25.02 9.29
CA PRO A 77 0.67 -25.75 8.84
C PRO A 77 1.24 -25.20 7.51
N ILE A 78 0.41 -24.60 6.65
CA ILE A 78 0.86 -24.00 5.39
C ILE A 78 1.63 -22.72 5.68
N ALA A 79 1.09 -21.86 6.54
CA ALA A 79 1.76 -20.64 6.97
C ALA A 79 3.10 -20.96 7.65
N ALA A 80 3.12 -21.90 8.57
CA ALA A 80 4.34 -22.36 9.25
C ALA A 80 5.38 -22.90 8.25
N GLN A 81 4.96 -23.70 7.28
CA GLN A 81 5.85 -24.24 6.25
C GLN A 81 6.42 -23.17 5.34
N GLN A 82 5.63 -22.18 4.93
CA GLN A 82 6.10 -21.07 4.08
C GLN A 82 7.16 -20.25 4.79
N ILE A 83 6.95 -19.93 6.07
CA ILE A 83 7.91 -19.19 6.91
C ILE A 83 9.22 -19.98 7.04
N GLU A 84 9.14 -21.25 7.39
CA GLU A 84 10.32 -22.10 7.55
C GLU A 84 11.08 -22.29 6.21
N THR A 85 10.34 -22.36 5.09
CA THR A 85 10.93 -22.43 3.76
C THR A 85 11.69 -21.16 3.43
N LEU A 86 11.15 -19.96 3.75
CA LEU A 86 11.87 -18.70 3.55
C LEU A 86 13.14 -18.64 4.40
N ARG A 87 13.09 -19.03 5.68
CA ARG A 87 14.27 -19.11 6.57
C ARG A 87 15.38 -19.96 5.98
N ARG A 88 15.03 -21.17 5.56
CA ARG A 88 15.96 -22.10 4.92
C ARG A 88 16.56 -21.53 3.64
N ASN A 89 15.72 -20.97 2.76
CA ASN A 89 16.16 -20.40 1.50
C ASN A 89 17.08 -19.19 1.72
N CYS A 90 16.74 -18.28 2.63
CA CYS A 90 17.61 -17.14 2.94
C CYS A 90 18.95 -17.58 3.51
N SER A 91 18.97 -18.57 4.41
CA SER A 91 20.21 -19.15 4.95
C SER A 91 21.06 -19.80 3.88
N GLU A 92 20.46 -20.62 3.00
CA GLU A 92 21.15 -21.35 1.92
C GLU A 92 21.77 -20.40 0.88
N PHE A 93 21.01 -19.35 0.48
CA PHE A 93 21.41 -18.44 -0.59
C PHE A 93 22.08 -17.15 -0.12
N GLY A 94 22.29 -16.98 1.19
CA GLY A 94 22.95 -15.82 1.77
C GLY A 94 22.14 -14.52 1.66
N VAL A 95 20.82 -14.61 1.67
CA VAL A 95 19.90 -13.46 1.63
C VAL A 95 19.63 -12.97 3.05
N ASN A 96 19.72 -11.65 3.27
CA ASN A 96 19.39 -11.05 4.56
C ASN A 96 17.89 -11.17 4.85
N LEU A 97 17.53 -11.79 5.99
CA LEU A 97 16.15 -11.99 6.44
C LEU A 97 15.88 -11.21 7.73
N TYR A 98 14.86 -10.37 7.70
CA TYR A 98 14.24 -9.84 8.91
C TYR A 98 13.12 -10.82 9.36
N ASP A 99 13.52 -11.76 10.21
CA ASP A 99 12.67 -12.83 10.73
C ASP A 99 11.64 -12.28 11.75
N ILE A 100 10.70 -13.11 12.19
CA ILE A 100 9.60 -12.77 13.12
C ILE A 100 10.10 -12.08 14.39
N ASP A 101 11.25 -12.52 14.92
CA ASP A 101 11.83 -11.98 16.14
C ASP A 101 12.80 -10.82 15.90
N SER A 102 13.01 -10.42 14.64
CA SER A 102 13.86 -9.28 14.32
C SER A 102 13.21 -7.96 14.77
N PRO A 103 13.96 -7.06 15.40
CA PRO A 103 13.46 -5.72 15.71
C PRO A 103 13.10 -4.90 14.46
N GLU A 104 13.61 -5.28 13.29
CA GLU A 104 13.29 -4.65 12.00
C GLU A 104 12.19 -5.39 11.22
N GLN A 105 11.59 -6.46 11.78
CA GLN A 105 10.50 -7.18 11.11
C GLN A 105 9.30 -6.27 10.87
N GLY A 106 8.66 -6.45 9.72
CA GLY A 106 7.44 -5.74 9.36
C GLY A 106 7.06 -5.99 7.90
N ILE A 107 6.00 -5.33 7.50
CA ILE A 107 5.49 -5.39 6.13
C ILE A 107 6.59 -4.91 5.17
N VAL A 108 6.87 -5.68 4.13
CA VAL A 108 7.96 -5.42 3.18
C VAL A 108 7.95 -3.99 2.63
N HIS A 109 6.78 -3.43 2.33
CA HIS A 109 6.61 -2.07 1.81
C HIS A 109 6.60 -0.98 2.90
N VAL A 110 6.73 -1.36 4.17
CA VAL A 110 6.95 -0.46 5.30
C VAL A 110 8.42 -0.43 5.68
N ILE A 111 9.05 -1.61 5.84
CA ILE A 111 10.46 -1.67 6.26
C ILE A 111 11.44 -1.15 5.20
N GLY A 112 11.16 -1.34 3.90
CA GLY A 112 12.00 -0.81 2.82
C GLY A 112 12.24 0.69 2.97
N PRO A 113 11.19 1.53 3.03
CA PRO A 113 11.28 2.95 3.36
C PRO A 113 11.90 3.26 4.72
N GLU A 114 11.42 2.61 5.80
CA GLU A 114 11.89 2.89 7.17
C GLU A 114 13.38 2.69 7.35
N LEU A 115 13.93 1.67 6.72
CA LEU A 115 15.35 1.37 6.80
C LEU A 115 16.21 2.23 5.86
N GLY A 116 15.59 2.99 4.92
CA GLY A 116 16.27 3.75 3.88
C GLY A 116 16.85 2.87 2.77
N LEU A 117 16.27 1.68 2.58
CA LEU A 117 16.58 0.79 1.45
C LEU A 117 15.98 1.35 0.15
N THR A 118 14.78 1.94 0.25
CA THR A 118 14.10 2.65 -0.84
C THR A 118 14.70 4.04 -1.01
N ARG A 119 15.19 4.35 -2.21
CA ARG A 119 15.81 5.65 -2.51
C ARG A 119 15.38 6.16 -3.87
N PRO A 120 15.42 7.48 -4.10
CA PRO A 120 15.10 8.05 -5.41
C PRO A 120 15.98 7.50 -6.53
N GLY A 121 15.38 7.32 -7.69
CA GLY A 121 16.07 6.88 -8.90
C GLY A 121 16.33 5.39 -9.01
N MET A 122 15.96 4.58 -8.01
CA MET A 122 16.15 3.12 -8.03
C MET A 122 15.05 2.41 -8.83
N THR A 123 15.38 1.21 -9.32
CA THR A 123 14.42 0.19 -9.73
C THR A 123 14.24 -0.82 -8.60
N ILE A 124 12.98 -1.05 -8.20
CA ILE A 124 12.64 -1.91 -7.04
C ILE A 124 11.57 -2.92 -7.45
N VAL A 125 11.78 -4.19 -7.15
CA VAL A 125 10.79 -5.24 -7.42
C VAL A 125 10.53 -6.11 -6.19
N CYS A 126 9.33 -6.68 -6.14
CA CYS A 126 8.90 -7.64 -5.13
C CYS A 126 7.80 -8.53 -5.73
N GLY A 127 7.62 -9.72 -5.20
CA GLY A 127 6.51 -10.61 -5.57
C GLY A 127 5.13 -10.15 -5.04
N ASP A 128 4.94 -8.86 -4.83
CA ASP A 128 3.69 -8.21 -4.37
C ASP A 128 3.39 -6.98 -5.22
N SER A 129 2.13 -6.83 -5.64
CA SER A 129 1.70 -5.72 -6.50
C SER A 129 1.88 -4.34 -5.84
N HIS A 130 1.76 -4.25 -4.50
CA HIS A 130 1.91 -2.97 -3.77
C HIS A 130 3.36 -2.49 -3.63
N THR A 131 4.31 -3.14 -4.31
CA THR A 131 5.68 -2.63 -4.53
C THR A 131 5.68 -1.20 -5.09
N SER A 132 4.61 -0.81 -5.79
CA SER A 132 4.36 0.57 -6.24
C SER A 132 4.46 1.62 -5.11
N THR A 133 4.28 1.24 -3.86
CA THR A 133 4.49 2.10 -2.66
C THR A 133 5.82 2.84 -2.71
N HIS A 134 6.89 2.18 -3.16
CA HIS A 134 8.24 2.74 -3.20
C HIS A 134 8.39 3.87 -4.22
N GLY A 135 7.46 3.98 -5.18
CA GLY A 135 7.42 5.09 -6.13
C GLY A 135 7.16 6.46 -5.50
N ALA A 136 6.67 6.50 -4.26
CA ALA A 136 6.56 7.71 -3.45
C ALA A 136 7.90 8.44 -3.23
N PHE A 137 9.00 7.72 -3.38
CA PHE A 137 10.37 8.24 -3.28
C PHE A 137 10.97 8.65 -4.62
N GLY A 138 10.23 8.53 -5.72
CA GLY A 138 10.77 8.70 -7.06
C GLY A 138 11.61 7.50 -7.50
N ALA A 139 11.24 6.30 -7.09
CA ALA A 139 11.76 5.03 -7.59
C ALA A 139 10.79 4.43 -8.62
N LEU A 140 11.30 3.70 -9.60
CA LEU A 140 10.49 2.86 -10.48
C LEU A 140 10.29 1.51 -9.81
N ALA A 141 9.14 1.35 -9.16
CA ALA A 141 8.87 0.20 -8.30
C ALA A 141 7.57 -0.51 -8.69
N PHE A 142 7.63 -1.83 -8.88
CA PHE A 142 6.47 -2.60 -9.33
C PHE A 142 6.52 -4.07 -8.91
N GLY A 143 5.33 -4.67 -8.79
CA GLY A 143 5.16 -6.08 -8.49
C GLY A 143 5.52 -6.99 -9.67
N ILE A 144 6.07 -8.17 -9.36
CA ILE A 144 6.47 -9.19 -10.33
C ILE A 144 5.91 -10.58 -9.96
N GLY A 145 5.75 -11.44 -10.94
CA GLY A 145 5.32 -12.82 -10.74
C GLY A 145 6.46 -13.72 -10.24
N THR A 146 6.11 -14.90 -9.71
CA THR A 146 7.07 -15.85 -9.12
C THR A 146 8.21 -16.24 -10.08
N SER A 147 7.92 -16.44 -11.38
CA SER A 147 8.96 -16.76 -12.39
C SER A 147 9.90 -15.57 -12.61
N GLU A 148 9.39 -14.33 -12.51
CA GLU A 148 10.19 -13.11 -12.59
C GLU A 148 11.04 -12.94 -11.32
N VAL A 149 10.52 -13.33 -10.12
CA VAL A 149 11.30 -13.37 -8.87
C VAL A 149 12.52 -14.28 -9.05
N GLU A 150 12.34 -15.50 -9.59
CA GLU A 150 13.44 -16.40 -9.90
C GLU A 150 14.46 -15.75 -10.85
N HIS A 151 13.96 -15.13 -11.92
CA HIS A 151 14.83 -14.48 -12.91
C HIS A 151 15.67 -13.36 -12.30
N VAL A 152 15.07 -12.49 -11.46
CA VAL A 152 15.80 -11.41 -10.78
C VAL A 152 16.79 -11.96 -9.76
N LEU A 153 16.44 -12.97 -8.99
CA LEU A 153 17.38 -13.64 -8.08
C LEU A 153 18.60 -14.18 -8.83
N ALA A 154 18.37 -14.80 -10.01
CA ALA A 154 19.45 -15.40 -10.82
C ALA A 154 20.32 -14.39 -11.54
N THR A 155 19.81 -13.23 -11.94
CA THR A 155 20.45 -12.34 -12.91
C THR A 155 20.59 -10.89 -12.47
N GLN A 156 19.84 -10.45 -11.50
CA GLN A 156 19.62 -9.04 -11.09
C GLN A 156 19.03 -8.17 -12.20
N CYS A 157 18.43 -8.78 -13.20
CA CYS A 157 17.81 -8.09 -14.34
C CYS A 157 16.39 -8.62 -14.54
N LEU A 158 15.58 -7.85 -15.28
CA LEU A 158 14.20 -8.21 -15.58
C LEU A 158 13.82 -7.73 -16.99
N GLN A 159 13.14 -8.58 -17.76
CA GLN A 159 12.55 -8.20 -19.04
C GLN A 159 11.21 -7.50 -18.81
N GLN A 160 11.05 -6.30 -19.37
CA GLN A 160 9.82 -5.52 -19.28
C GLN A 160 9.51 -4.80 -20.59
N SER A 161 8.24 -4.85 -21.02
CA SER A 161 7.76 -3.94 -22.05
C SER A 161 7.64 -2.53 -21.47
N LYS A 162 8.15 -1.52 -22.17
CA LYS A 162 8.07 -0.12 -21.72
C LYS A 162 6.60 0.30 -21.61
N PRO A 163 6.11 0.64 -20.42
CA PRO A 163 4.74 1.13 -20.24
C PRO A 163 4.59 2.53 -20.79
N ARG A 164 3.34 2.93 -21.07
CA ARG A 164 2.99 4.31 -21.36
C ARG A 164 3.08 5.17 -20.10
N THR A 165 3.09 6.48 -20.28
CA THR A 165 3.16 7.45 -19.19
C THR A 165 1.82 8.13 -18.98
N MET A 166 1.39 8.28 -17.72
CA MET A 166 0.21 9.05 -17.33
C MET A 166 0.58 10.10 -16.30
N LEU A 167 0.25 11.36 -16.56
CA LEU A 167 0.35 12.42 -15.55
C LEU A 167 -1.00 12.60 -14.87
N VAL A 168 -1.05 12.41 -13.57
CA VAL A 168 -2.17 12.84 -12.72
C VAL A 168 -1.80 14.16 -12.06
N ARG A 169 -2.41 15.25 -12.53
CA ARG A 169 -2.16 16.60 -12.02
C ARG A 169 -3.29 16.99 -11.07
N THR A 170 -2.96 17.14 -9.79
CA THR A 170 -3.92 17.63 -8.80
C THR A 170 -3.95 19.15 -8.80
N THR A 171 -5.15 19.72 -8.60
CA THR A 171 -5.38 21.14 -8.37
C THR A 171 -5.96 21.35 -6.98
N GLY A 172 -5.84 22.56 -6.43
CA GLY A 172 -6.30 22.87 -5.08
C GLY A 172 -5.50 22.17 -3.98
N ALA A 173 -6.05 22.19 -2.77
CA ALA A 173 -5.50 21.53 -1.58
C ALA A 173 -6.54 20.59 -0.98
N LEU A 174 -6.11 19.58 -0.23
CA LEU A 174 -7.01 18.73 0.54
C LEU A 174 -7.62 19.54 1.69
N ALA A 175 -8.92 19.36 1.91
CA ALA A 175 -9.60 19.92 3.07
C ALA A 175 -9.22 19.16 4.35
N ASP A 176 -9.43 19.81 5.51
CA ASP A 176 -9.24 19.14 6.81
C ASP A 176 -10.11 17.87 6.90
N GLY A 177 -9.54 16.79 7.41
CA GLY A 177 -10.19 15.48 7.51
C GLY A 177 -10.19 14.67 6.22
N VAL A 178 -9.69 15.23 5.10
CA VAL A 178 -9.48 14.52 3.83
C VAL A 178 -8.01 14.12 3.70
N THR A 179 -7.75 12.86 3.37
CA THR A 179 -6.42 12.27 3.39
C THR A 179 -5.95 11.81 2.01
N ALA A 180 -4.68 11.37 1.92
CA ALA A 180 -4.16 10.74 0.71
C ALA A 180 -4.95 9.48 0.29
N LYS A 181 -5.59 8.79 1.24
CA LYS A 181 -6.48 7.65 0.96
C LYS A 181 -7.72 8.09 0.20
N ASP A 182 -8.29 9.21 0.59
CA ASP A 182 -9.47 9.78 -0.08
C ASP A 182 -9.10 10.29 -1.47
N LEU A 183 -7.92 10.90 -1.62
CA LEU A 183 -7.36 11.28 -2.93
C LEU A 183 -7.23 10.08 -3.86
N ALA A 184 -6.66 8.97 -3.36
CA ALA A 184 -6.50 7.74 -4.14
C ALA A 184 -7.87 7.13 -4.52
N LEU A 185 -8.79 6.99 -3.56
CA LEU A 185 -10.12 6.44 -3.79
C LEU A 185 -10.94 7.32 -4.75
N GLY A 186 -10.88 8.65 -4.59
CA GLY A 186 -11.56 9.58 -5.49
C GLY A 186 -11.02 9.50 -6.92
N LEU A 187 -9.70 9.42 -7.10
CA LEU A 187 -9.08 9.23 -8.40
C LEU A 187 -9.53 7.90 -9.05
N ILE A 188 -9.45 6.78 -8.32
CA ILE A 188 -9.89 5.47 -8.81
C ILE A 188 -11.38 5.49 -9.16
N GLY A 189 -12.20 6.17 -8.35
CA GLY A 189 -13.63 6.38 -8.66
C GLY A 189 -13.86 7.16 -9.95
N GLN A 190 -12.97 8.11 -10.29
CA GLN A 190 -13.06 8.92 -11.51
C GLN A 190 -12.60 8.17 -12.77
N ILE A 191 -11.44 7.48 -12.70
CA ILE A 191 -10.85 6.86 -13.90
C ILE A 191 -11.18 5.36 -14.05
N GLY A 192 -11.72 4.73 -13.02
CA GLY A 192 -11.99 3.29 -12.97
C GLY A 192 -10.78 2.47 -12.50
N THR A 193 -11.03 1.18 -12.23
CA THR A 193 -9.99 0.23 -11.81
C THR A 193 -9.08 -0.25 -12.94
N ASP A 194 -9.40 0.09 -14.17
CA ASP A 194 -8.63 -0.22 -15.39
C ASP A 194 -8.13 1.03 -16.11
N GLY A 195 -8.47 2.23 -15.62
CA GLY A 195 -8.19 3.51 -16.28
C GLY A 195 -6.71 3.80 -16.51
N ALA A 196 -5.82 3.23 -15.70
CA ALA A 196 -4.38 3.37 -15.85
C ALA A 196 -3.69 2.09 -16.37
N THR A 197 -4.45 1.14 -16.95
CA THR A 197 -3.87 -0.11 -17.45
C THR A 197 -2.80 0.15 -18.51
N GLY A 198 -1.63 -0.45 -18.32
CA GLY A 198 -0.48 -0.30 -19.21
C GLY A 198 0.28 1.03 -19.05
N HIS A 199 0.00 1.81 -18.01
CA HIS A 199 0.70 3.06 -17.71
C HIS A 199 1.51 2.97 -16.42
N VAL A 200 2.54 3.81 -16.35
CA VAL A 200 3.11 4.31 -15.08
C VAL A 200 2.50 5.68 -14.84
N ILE A 201 1.97 5.88 -13.62
CA ILE A 201 1.39 7.16 -13.21
C ILE A 201 2.49 8.00 -12.54
N GLU A 202 2.66 9.24 -12.99
CA GLU A 202 3.37 10.29 -12.24
C GLU A 202 2.35 11.23 -11.63
N TYR A 203 2.40 11.39 -10.29
CA TYR A 203 1.54 12.30 -9.57
C TYR A 203 2.22 13.65 -9.38
N ALA A 204 1.51 14.73 -9.68
CA ALA A 204 2.00 16.10 -9.53
C ALA A 204 0.88 17.04 -9.06
N GLY A 205 1.27 18.25 -8.76
CA GLY A 205 0.34 19.32 -8.36
C GLY A 205 0.41 19.67 -6.88
N PRO A 206 -0.29 20.74 -6.45
CA PRO A 206 -0.16 21.28 -5.10
C PRO A 206 -0.61 20.30 -4.01
N ALA A 207 -1.71 19.58 -4.21
CA ALA A 207 -2.19 18.61 -3.23
C ALA A 207 -1.19 17.45 -3.01
N VAL A 208 -0.54 16.96 -4.08
CA VAL A 208 0.50 15.90 -3.96
C VAL A 208 1.75 16.43 -3.26
N ARG A 209 2.18 17.64 -3.58
CA ARG A 209 3.35 18.26 -2.93
C ARG A 209 3.16 18.48 -1.43
N SER A 210 1.93 18.78 -0.99
CA SER A 210 1.63 18.98 0.43
C SER A 210 1.53 17.72 1.25
N LEU A 211 1.52 16.52 0.61
CA LEU A 211 1.47 15.25 1.33
C LEU A 211 2.79 14.97 2.06
N SER A 212 2.66 14.41 3.25
CA SER A 212 3.76 13.71 3.94
C SER A 212 4.27 12.53 3.12
N MET A 213 5.42 11.96 3.50
CA MET A 213 5.89 10.72 2.86
C MET A 213 4.91 9.57 3.03
N GLU A 214 4.26 9.46 4.18
CA GLU A 214 3.24 8.47 4.49
C GLU A 214 2.03 8.61 3.55
N GLY A 215 1.57 9.84 3.34
CA GLY A 215 0.51 10.14 2.38
C GLY A 215 0.91 9.81 0.94
N ARG A 216 2.16 10.14 0.53
CA ARG A 216 2.69 9.80 -0.80
C ARG A 216 2.78 8.29 -0.99
N MET A 217 3.21 7.55 0.05
CA MET A 217 3.25 6.09 0.01
C MET A 217 1.85 5.50 -0.12
N THR A 218 0.85 6.04 0.55
CA THR A 218 -0.55 5.63 0.40
C THR A 218 -1.04 5.83 -1.04
N LEU A 219 -0.77 6.98 -1.64
CA LEU A 219 -1.18 7.30 -3.02
C LEU A 219 -0.53 6.37 -4.03
N CYS A 220 0.80 6.17 -3.95
CA CYS A 220 1.54 5.27 -4.84
C CYS A 220 1.16 3.79 -4.61
N ASN A 221 0.92 3.37 -3.35
CA ASN A 221 0.43 2.04 -3.01
C ASN A 221 -0.86 1.71 -3.78
N MET A 222 -1.80 2.64 -3.80
CA MET A 222 -3.11 2.43 -4.42
C MET A 222 -3.15 2.65 -5.93
N SER A 223 -2.06 3.05 -6.57
CA SER A 223 -1.99 3.20 -8.04
C SER A 223 -2.33 1.91 -8.78
N ILE A 224 -1.98 0.78 -8.18
CA ILE A 224 -2.25 -0.56 -8.73
C ILE A 224 -3.75 -0.83 -8.81
N GLU A 225 -4.54 -0.22 -7.93
CA GLU A 225 -6.00 -0.38 -7.92
C GLU A 225 -6.69 0.39 -9.05
N ALA A 226 -5.99 1.30 -9.72
CA ALA A 226 -6.38 1.91 -10.99
C ALA A 226 -5.87 1.12 -12.22
N GLY A 227 -5.23 -0.03 -12.03
CA GLY A 227 -4.64 -0.85 -13.09
C GLY A 227 -3.24 -0.40 -13.54
N ALA A 228 -2.63 0.59 -12.88
CA ALA A 228 -1.31 1.08 -13.23
C ALA A 228 -0.21 0.03 -12.99
N ARG A 229 0.88 0.10 -13.76
CA ARG A 229 2.08 -0.70 -13.53
C ARG A 229 2.85 -0.22 -12.29
N ALA A 230 2.90 1.10 -12.09
CA ALA A 230 3.51 1.76 -10.95
C ALA A 230 2.90 3.15 -10.76
N GLY A 231 3.00 3.71 -9.56
CA GLY A 231 2.77 5.12 -9.27
C GLY A 231 4.06 5.76 -8.79
N MET A 232 4.34 6.98 -9.21
CA MET A 232 5.59 7.68 -8.89
C MET A 232 5.31 9.13 -8.48
N ILE A 233 6.11 9.63 -7.55
CA ILE A 233 6.14 11.05 -7.18
C ILE A 233 7.59 11.51 -7.27
N ALA A 234 7.83 12.64 -7.94
CA ALA A 234 9.16 13.21 -8.04
C ALA A 234 9.72 13.53 -6.63
N PRO A 235 10.97 13.14 -6.34
CA PRO A 235 11.56 13.40 -5.04
C PRO A 235 11.77 14.90 -4.81
N ASP A 236 11.55 15.35 -3.59
CA ASP A 236 11.71 16.74 -3.15
C ASP A 236 12.20 16.77 -1.69
N GLU A 237 12.20 17.96 -1.07
CA GLU A 237 12.67 18.15 0.30
C GLU A 237 11.95 17.26 1.34
N VAL A 238 10.69 16.92 1.13
CA VAL A 238 9.95 15.98 1.99
C VAL A 238 10.58 14.59 1.92
N THR A 239 10.92 14.16 0.70
CA THR A 239 11.60 12.87 0.47
C THR A 239 13.00 12.85 1.08
N TYR A 240 13.77 13.93 0.89
CA TYR A 240 15.15 14.00 1.39
C TYR A 240 15.18 14.03 2.93
N THR A 241 14.33 14.83 3.55
CA THR A 241 14.19 14.88 5.02
C THR A 241 13.77 13.53 5.60
N TYR A 242 12.88 12.79 4.93
CA TYR A 242 12.48 11.47 5.39
C TYR A 242 13.64 10.47 5.37
N LEU A 243 14.52 10.54 4.36
CA LEU A 243 15.64 9.60 4.18
C LEU A 243 16.85 9.93 5.04
N GLU A 244 17.02 11.21 5.42
CA GLU A 244 18.21 11.64 6.16
C GLU A 244 18.36 10.88 7.49
N GLY A 245 19.54 10.33 7.72
CA GLY A 245 19.87 9.58 8.94
C GLY A 245 19.36 8.16 9.02
N ARG A 246 18.57 7.68 8.07
CA ARG A 246 18.11 6.29 8.05
C ARG A 246 19.28 5.32 7.87
N ARG A 247 19.08 4.08 8.37
CA ARG A 247 20.15 3.08 8.50
C ARG A 247 20.94 2.83 7.22
N PHE A 248 20.25 2.65 6.08
CA PHE A 248 20.85 2.36 4.78
C PHE A 248 20.86 3.55 3.82
N ALA A 249 20.43 4.72 4.27
CA ALA A 249 20.58 5.95 3.50
C ALA A 249 22.06 6.34 3.40
N PRO A 250 22.49 6.97 2.29
CA PRO A 250 23.85 7.49 2.16
C PRO A 250 24.20 8.45 3.31
N ARG A 251 25.50 8.58 3.62
CA ARG A 251 25.98 9.46 4.69
C ARG A 251 27.20 10.27 4.24
N GLY A 252 27.38 11.45 4.84
CA GLY A 252 28.55 12.30 4.60
C GLY A 252 28.72 12.68 3.12
N PRO A 253 29.87 12.47 2.49
CA PRO A 253 30.07 12.79 1.07
C PRO A 253 29.10 12.08 0.14
N ALA A 254 28.82 10.79 0.38
CA ALA A 254 27.88 10.00 -0.43
C ALA A 254 26.43 10.53 -0.35
N TRP A 255 26.03 11.18 0.77
CA TRP A 255 24.75 11.85 0.87
C TRP A 255 24.66 13.05 -0.08
N ARG A 256 25.72 13.87 -0.17
CA ARG A 256 25.74 15.02 -1.07
C ARG A 256 25.66 14.60 -2.54
N GLU A 257 26.42 13.58 -2.92
CA GLU A 257 26.37 13.03 -4.29
C GLU A 257 24.99 12.45 -4.61
N ALA A 258 24.40 11.72 -3.66
CA ALA A 258 23.05 11.18 -3.83
C ALA A 258 22.03 12.32 -3.97
N LEU A 259 22.12 13.37 -3.15
CA LEU A 259 21.21 14.50 -3.19
C LEU A 259 21.28 15.24 -4.54
N GLU A 260 22.50 15.48 -5.07
CA GLU A 260 22.69 16.07 -6.40
C GLU A 260 22.03 15.23 -7.50
N TYR A 261 22.19 13.90 -7.43
CA TYR A 261 21.53 12.97 -8.35
C TYR A 261 19.99 13.01 -8.19
N TRP A 262 19.47 12.94 -6.97
CA TRP A 262 18.04 12.94 -6.69
C TRP A 262 17.35 14.23 -7.15
N GLN A 263 18.02 15.37 -7.01
CA GLN A 263 17.53 16.67 -7.49
C GLN A 263 17.47 16.76 -9.02
N SER A 264 18.20 15.91 -9.75
CA SER A 264 18.17 15.85 -11.21
C SER A 264 17.04 14.97 -11.77
N LEU A 265 16.37 14.19 -10.91
CA LEU A 265 15.35 13.19 -11.30
C LEU A 265 14.01 13.79 -11.73
N PRO A 266 13.46 14.86 -11.11
CA PRO A 266 12.18 15.39 -11.52
C PRO A 266 12.10 15.58 -13.03
N GLY A 267 10.92 15.29 -13.61
CA GLY A 267 10.70 15.43 -15.04
C GLY A 267 11.05 16.81 -15.57
N ASP A 268 11.56 16.87 -16.79
CA ASP A 268 11.94 18.13 -17.44
C ASP A 268 10.69 18.96 -17.75
N GLU A 269 10.85 20.28 -17.81
CA GLU A 269 9.78 21.15 -18.28
C GLU A 269 9.41 20.80 -19.73
N GLY A 270 8.11 20.64 -19.99
CA GLY A 270 7.61 20.23 -21.31
C GLY A 270 7.81 18.76 -21.63
N ALA A 271 8.09 17.90 -20.64
CA ALA A 271 8.07 16.45 -20.83
C ALA A 271 6.69 15.98 -21.31
N HIS A 272 6.69 15.08 -22.28
CA HIS A 272 5.46 14.53 -22.88
C HIS A 272 4.94 13.36 -22.04
N PHE A 273 3.62 13.31 -21.82
CA PHE A 273 2.91 12.17 -21.26
C PHE A 273 1.87 11.67 -22.26
N ASP A 274 1.72 10.35 -22.36
CA ASP A 274 0.73 9.72 -23.25
C ASP A 274 -0.72 10.04 -22.80
N THR A 275 -0.93 10.22 -21.49
CA THR A 275 -2.24 10.52 -20.92
C THR A 275 -2.11 11.59 -19.84
N LEU A 276 -3.04 12.54 -19.81
CA LEU A 276 -3.17 13.56 -18.76
C LEU A 276 -4.53 13.41 -18.06
N VAL A 277 -4.51 13.33 -16.74
CA VAL A 277 -5.69 13.38 -15.89
C VAL A 277 -5.58 14.60 -14.98
N GLU A 278 -6.52 15.53 -15.06
CA GLU A 278 -6.66 16.61 -14.10
C GLU A 278 -7.62 16.20 -13.00
N PHE A 279 -7.23 16.45 -11.75
CA PHE A 279 -7.99 16.03 -10.59
C PHE A 279 -8.09 17.14 -9.54
N GLU A 280 -9.32 17.58 -9.24
CA GLU A 280 -9.57 18.65 -8.30
C GLU A 280 -9.62 18.12 -6.86
N ALA A 281 -8.54 18.32 -6.11
CA ALA A 281 -8.43 17.83 -4.75
C ALA A 281 -9.29 18.62 -3.74
N ALA A 282 -9.57 19.88 -4.01
CA ALA A 282 -10.37 20.73 -3.13
C ALA A 282 -11.86 20.30 -3.03
N ALA A 283 -12.36 19.57 -4.03
CA ALA A 283 -13.73 19.08 -4.05
C ALA A 283 -13.92 17.73 -3.30
N LEU A 284 -12.83 17.14 -2.81
CA LEU A 284 -12.89 15.84 -2.14
C LEU A 284 -13.53 15.92 -0.76
N ALA A 285 -14.24 14.86 -0.43
CA ALA A 285 -14.70 14.53 0.91
C ALA A 285 -14.05 13.21 1.36
N PRO A 286 -14.16 12.82 2.63
CA PRO A 286 -13.82 11.46 3.04
C PRO A 286 -14.64 10.43 2.25
N TYR A 287 -13.97 9.43 1.69
CA TYR A 287 -14.59 8.42 0.82
C TYR A 287 -14.78 7.09 1.52
N VAL A 288 -15.80 6.34 1.10
CA VAL A 288 -16.09 4.97 1.53
C VAL A 288 -16.39 4.12 0.29
N THR A 289 -15.75 2.97 0.15
CA THR A 289 -16.16 2.00 -0.87
C THR A 289 -17.46 1.32 -0.44
N TRP A 290 -18.47 1.35 -1.30
CA TRP A 290 -19.78 0.73 -1.03
C TRP A 290 -19.90 -0.69 -1.60
N GLY A 291 -19.01 -1.06 -2.54
CA GLY A 291 -19.06 -2.32 -3.26
C GLY A 291 -17.84 -3.20 -3.04
N THR A 292 -17.54 -4.05 -4.02
CA THR A 292 -16.50 -5.09 -3.99
C THR A 292 -15.23 -4.70 -4.77
N SER A 293 -15.06 -3.42 -5.06
CA SER A 293 -13.95 -2.86 -5.82
C SER A 293 -13.61 -1.47 -5.29
N PRO A 294 -12.31 -1.05 -5.30
CA PRO A 294 -11.91 0.31 -4.91
C PRO A 294 -12.53 1.41 -5.79
N GLY A 295 -12.95 1.10 -7.03
CA GLY A 295 -13.66 2.03 -7.90
C GLY A 295 -15.14 2.22 -7.55
N GLN A 296 -15.71 1.32 -6.75
CA GLN A 296 -17.10 1.43 -6.25
C GLN A 296 -17.12 2.25 -4.96
N VAL A 297 -16.97 3.54 -5.09
CA VAL A 297 -16.72 4.50 -4.01
C VAL A 297 -17.66 5.70 -4.10
N VAL A 298 -18.04 6.23 -2.95
CA VAL A 298 -18.82 7.47 -2.81
C VAL A 298 -18.32 8.29 -1.61
N PRO A 299 -18.57 9.61 -1.57
CA PRO A 299 -18.39 10.37 -0.35
C PRO A 299 -19.15 9.78 0.83
N VAL A 300 -18.65 9.91 2.03
CA VAL A 300 -19.31 9.40 3.26
C VAL A 300 -20.71 9.99 3.46
N THR A 301 -20.93 11.22 3.02
CA THR A 301 -22.26 11.90 3.03
C THR A 301 -23.18 11.48 1.88
N GLY A 302 -22.69 10.61 1.00
CA GLY A 302 -23.44 10.11 -0.16
C GLY A 302 -24.30 8.89 0.16
N SER A 303 -24.86 8.32 -0.89
CA SER A 303 -25.68 7.11 -0.83
C SER A 303 -25.17 6.05 -1.81
N VAL A 304 -25.49 4.81 -1.51
CA VAL A 304 -25.23 3.66 -2.37
C VAL A 304 -25.96 3.84 -3.71
N PRO A 305 -25.29 3.70 -4.87
CA PRO A 305 -25.89 3.92 -6.18
C PRO A 305 -27.04 2.93 -6.49
N ASP A 306 -28.01 3.38 -7.30
CA ASP A 306 -29.02 2.50 -7.87
C ASP A 306 -28.48 1.86 -9.16
N PRO A 307 -28.57 0.53 -9.35
CA PRO A 307 -28.19 -0.13 -10.60
C PRO A 307 -28.91 0.43 -11.85
N THR A 308 -30.08 1.06 -11.67
CA THR A 308 -30.83 1.68 -12.77
C THR A 308 -30.20 2.95 -13.32
N ASP A 309 -29.31 3.61 -12.53
CA ASP A 309 -28.58 4.81 -12.93
C ASP A 309 -27.28 4.50 -13.72
N ALA A 310 -26.97 3.21 -13.91
CA ALA A 310 -25.76 2.76 -14.57
C ALA A 310 -25.72 3.15 -16.06
N ARG A 311 -24.54 3.56 -16.54
CA ARG A 311 -24.32 4.01 -17.93
C ARG A 311 -24.26 2.86 -18.93
N SER A 312 -24.10 1.63 -18.47
CA SER A 312 -24.03 0.43 -19.31
C SER A 312 -24.63 -0.78 -18.60
N GLU A 313 -25.02 -1.78 -19.41
CA GLU A 313 -25.54 -3.06 -18.88
C GLU A 313 -24.50 -3.80 -18.03
N ASN A 314 -23.21 -3.69 -18.37
CA ASN A 314 -22.13 -4.29 -17.58
C ASN A 314 -21.99 -3.61 -16.22
N GLU A 315 -22.05 -2.29 -16.19
CA GLU A 315 -22.03 -1.52 -14.94
C GLU A 315 -23.27 -1.85 -14.08
N ARG A 316 -24.45 -1.92 -14.68
CA ARG A 316 -25.69 -2.31 -14.01
C ARG A 316 -25.57 -3.68 -13.32
N ARG A 317 -25.07 -4.67 -14.05
CA ARG A 317 -24.86 -6.03 -13.52
C ARG A 317 -23.81 -6.05 -12.41
N SER A 318 -22.69 -5.35 -12.60
CA SER A 318 -21.62 -5.24 -11.61
C SER A 318 -22.12 -4.58 -10.32
N THR A 319 -22.88 -3.48 -10.45
CA THR A 319 -23.48 -2.78 -9.31
C THR A 319 -24.47 -3.68 -8.57
N ALA A 320 -25.39 -4.34 -9.29
CA ALA A 320 -26.37 -5.23 -8.69
C ALA A 320 -25.69 -6.40 -7.92
N ARG A 321 -24.67 -7.02 -8.51
CA ARG A 321 -23.90 -8.09 -7.85
C ARG A 321 -23.17 -7.59 -6.61
N ALA A 322 -22.54 -6.42 -6.69
CA ALA A 322 -21.85 -5.83 -5.55
C ALA A 322 -22.81 -5.53 -4.39
N LEU A 323 -23.99 -4.98 -4.68
CA LEU A 323 -25.03 -4.72 -3.68
C LEU A 323 -25.52 -6.00 -3.00
N GLU A 324 -25.75 -7.06 -3.80
CA GLU A 324 -26.14 -8.38 -3.27
C GLU A 324 -25.07 -8.91 -2.30
N TYR A 325 -23.80 -8.93 -2.73
CA TYR A 325 -22.69 -9.41 -1.88
C TYR A 325 -22.53 -8.56 -0.62
N MET A 326 -22.57 -7.24 -0.77
CA MET A 326 -22.41 -6.30 0.35
C MET A 326 -23.66 -6.23 1.23
N GLY A 327 -24.81 -6.79 0.79
CA GLY A 327 -26.06 -6.74 1.53
C GLY A 327 -26.52 -5.30 1.76
N LEU A 328 -26.46 -4.48 0.71
CA LEU A 328 -26.87 -3.07 0.73
C LEU A 328 -28.04 -2.86 -0.24
N ALA A 329 -28.98 -2.02 0.15
CA ALA A 329 -30.04 -1.58 -0.75
C ALA A 329 -29.62 -0.31 -1.52
N PRO A 330 -30.07 -0.15 -2.79
CA PRO A 330 -29.91 1.12 -3.49
C PRO A 330 -30.45 2.30 -2.66
N GLY A 331 -29.76 3.44 -2.72
CA GLY A 331 -30.16 4.65 -2.00
C GLY A 331 -29.86 4.64 -0.49
N THR A 332 -29.33 3.54 0.06
CA THR A 332 -28.89 3.52 1.47
C THR A 332 -27.81 4.60 1.69
N ARG A 333 -28.03 5.50 2.65
CA ARG A 333 -27.01 6.47 3.03
C ARG A 333 -25.80 5.75 3.64
N ILE A 334 -24.60 6.16 3.29
CA ILE A 334 -23.38 5.54 3.83
C ILE A 334 -23.33 5.68 5.36
N GLU A 335 -23.76 6.81 5.91
CA GLU A 335 -23.79 7.03 7.35
C GLU A 335 -24.78 6.12 8.11
N ASP A 336 -25.74 5.51 7.43
CA ASP A 336 -26.67 4.54 8.02
C ASP A 336 -26.15 3.09 7.95
N VAL A 337 -24.99 2.86 7.33
CA VAL A 337 -24.39 1.52 7.17
C VAL A 337 -23.62 1.14 8.45
N PRO A 338 -24.09 0.13 9.20
CA PRO A 338 -23.42 -0.32 10.42
C PRO A 338 -22.10 -1.04 10.10
N VAL A 339 -21.19 -1.09 11.07
CA VAL A 339 -19.95 -1.86 11.00
C VAL A 339 -19.86 -2.83 12.18
N ASP A 340 -19.38 -4.06 11.93
CA ASP A 340 -19.15 -5.09 12.92
C ASP A 340 -17.67 -5.12 13.34
N ARG A 341 -16.79 -4.74 12.41
CA ARG A 341 -15.33 -4.83 12.56
C ARG A 341 -14.67 -3.54 12.10
N VAL A 342 -13.55 -3.21 12.73
CA VAL A 342 -12.65 -2.15 12.27
C VAL A 342 -11.23 -2.69 12.24
N PHE A 343 -10.57 -2.48 11.10
CA PHE A 343 -9.17 -2.83 10.88
C PHE A 343 -8.36 -1.60 10.49
N ILE A 344 -7.41 -1.22 11.35
CA ILE A 344 -6.40 -0.19 11.07
C ILE A 344 -5.07 -0.90 10.91
N GLY A 345 -4.53 -0.92 9.69
CA GLY A 345 -3.37 -1.71 9.34
C GLY A 345 -3.06 -1.68 7.85
N SER A 346 -2.33 -2.69 7.36
CA SER A 346 -1.92 -2.84 5.95
C SER A 346 -0.73 -1.98 5.54
N CYS A 347 -0.03 -2.38 4.47
CA CYS A 347 1.04 -1.57 3.88
C CYS A 347 0.56 -0.18 3.42
N THR A 348 -0.74 0.00 3.26
CA THR A 348 -1.35 1.27 2.86
C THR A 348 -1.32 2.28 4.02
N ASN A 349 -1.85 1.88 5.20
CA ASN A 349 -2.09 2.78 6.33
C ASN A 349 -1.78 2.12 7.68
N ALA A 350 -0.53 1.72 7.90
CA ALA A 350 -0.06 1.16 9.16
C ALA A 350 1.23 1.84 9.67
N ARG A 351 1.51 3.05 9.20
CA ARG A 351 2.68 3.84 9.60
C ARG A 351 2.35 4.70 10.80
N LEU A 352 3.37 5.26 11.44
CA LEU A 352 3.21 6.02 12.68
C LEU A 352 2.23 7.21 12.53
N GLU A 353 2.27 7.93 11.40
CA GLU A 353 1.35 9.02 11.10
C GLU A 353 -0.11 8.55 11.01
N ASP A 354 -0.34 7.38 10.39
CA ASP A 354 -1.68 6.77 10.29
C ASP A 354 -2.23 6.43 11.69
N LEU A 355 -1.37 5.88 12.56
CA LEU A 355 -1.74 5.55 13.93
C LEU A 355 -2.02 6.80 14.77
N ARG A 356 -1.22 7.86 14.62
CA ARG A 356 -1.48 9.16 15.26
C ARG A 356 -2.81 9.75 14.82
N ALA A 357 -3.11 9.73 13.52
CA ALA A 357 -4.37 10.23 12.97
C ALA A 357 -5.58 9.46 13.55
N ALA A 358 -5.51 8.14 13.59
CA ALA A 358 -6.56 7.32 14.20
C ALA A 358 -6.68 7.54 15.72
N ALA A 359 -5.54 7.61 16.43
CA ALA A 359 -5.52 7.83 17.88
C ALA A 359 -6.13 9.17 18.28
N SER A 360 -5.92 10.24 17.48
CA SER A 360 -6.53 11.56 17.75
C SER A 360 -8.06 11.51 17.73
N VAL A 361 -8.65 10.66 16.88
CA VAL A 361 -10.10 10.46 16.78
C VAL A 361 -10.66 9.69 17.99
N VAL A 362 -9.96 8.64 18.44
CA VAL A 362 -10.49 7.77 19.50
C VAL A 362 -10.14 8.22 20.92
N ARG A 363 -9.25 9.21 21.04
CA ARG A 363 -8.83 9.75 22.35
C ARG A 363 -10.04 10.21 23.17
N GLY A 364 -10.24 9.64 24.36
CA GLY A 364 -11.35 9.96 25.26
C GLY A 364 -12.71 9.40 24.83
N HIS A 365 -12.74 8.61 23.77
CA HIS A 365 -13.92 7.88 23.30
C HIS A 365 -13.80 6.37 23.61
N ARG A 366 -14.89 5.63 23.41
CA ARG A 366 -14.90 4.18 23.47
C ARG A 366 -15.47 3.59 22.20
N VAL A 367 -14.92 2.46 21.79
CA VAL A 367 -15.46 1.64 20.70
C VAL A 367 -16.89 1.24 21.03
N ASN A 368 -17.78 1.33 20.04
CA ASN A 368 -19.16 0.88 20.18
C ASN A 368 -19.21 -0.60 20.57
N SER A 369 -20.08 -0.96 21.49
CA SER A 369 -20.16 -2.32 22.04
C SER A 369 -20.49 -3.41 21.01
N ALA A 370 -21.03 -3.03 19.84
CA ALA A 370 -21.30 -3.94 18.73
C ALA A 370 -20.09 -4.12 17.81
N VAL A 371 -19.02 -3.33 17.98
CA VAL A 371 -17.86 -3.31 17.08
C VAL A 371 -16.65 -3.98 17.75
N ARG A 372 -15.97 -4.84 17.01
CA ARG A 372 -14.64 -5.32 17.38
C ARG A 372 -13.59 -4.60 16.53
N ALA A 373 -12.73 -3.82 17.17
CA ALA A 373 -11.73 -3.00 16.50
C ALA A 373 -10.31 -3.46 16.81
N MET A 374 -9.44 -3.47 15.79
CA MET A 374 -8.02 -3.79 15.94
C MET A 374 -7.12 -2.78 15.25
N VAL A 375 -5.93 -2.61 15.81
CA VAL A 375 -4.82 -1.84 15.25
C VAL A 375 -3.61 -2.76 15.10
N VAL A 376 -3.06 -2.79 13.89
CA VAL A 376 -1.90 -3.60 13.52
C VAL A 376 -0.81 -2.68 12.97
N PRO A 377 0.26 -2.39 13.74
CA PRO A 377 1.39 -1.61 13.25
C PRO A 377 2.05 -2.26 12.04
N GLY A 378 2.59 -1.45 11.12
CA GLY A 378 3.20 -1.94 9.88
C GLY A 378 4.57 -2.61 10.06
N SER A 379 5.26 -2.29 11.17
CA SER A 379 6.55 -2.87 11.51
C SER A 379 6.77 -2.87 13.03
N GLN A 380 7.74 -3.63 13.49
CA GLN A 380 8.17 -3.59 14.89
C GLN A 380 8.74 -2.21 15.29
N ALA A 381 9.33 -1.50 14.33
CA ALA A 381 9.80 -0.13 14.57
C ALA A 381 8.64 0.85 14.75
N VAL A 382 7.61 0.78 13.90
CA VAL A 382 6.37 1.56 14.08
C VAL A 382 5.71 1.23 15.41
N LYS A 383 5.61 -0.05 15.76
CA LYS A 383 5.01 -0.49 17.04
C LYS A 383 5.72 0.15 18.22
N ARG A 384 7.05 0.02 18.29
CA ARG A 384 7.84 0.62 19.38
C ARG A 384 7.72 2.14 19.43
N ALA A 385 7.72 2.82 18.26
CA ALA A 385 7.56 4.26 18.22
C ALA A 385 6.17 4.70 18.70
N ALA A 386 5.12 3.99 18.31
CA ALA A 386 3.76 4.24 18.76
C ALA A 386 3.59 4.02 20.26
N GLU A 387 4.18 2.94 20.81
CA GLU A 387 4.19 2.65 22.24
C GLU A 387 4.99 3.70 23.04
N ALA A 388 6.11 4.19 22.50
CA ALA A 388 6.88 5.28 23.13
C ALA A 388 6.11 6.60 23.18
N GLU A 389 5.14 6.82 22.29
CA GLU A 389 4.23 7.97 22.28
C GLU A 389 2.93 7.71 23.08
N GLY A 390 2.73 6.52 23.65
CA GLY A 390 1.53 6.15 24.37
C GLY A 390 0.30 5.94 23.49
N LEU A 391 0.45 5.73 22.19
CA LEU A 391 -0.67 5.51 21.28
C LEU A 391 -1.38 4.18 21.55
N ASP A 392 -0.64 3.16 21.94
CA ASP A 392 -1.21 1.87 22.33
C ASP A 392 -2.11 1.97 23.56
N GLU A 393 -1.74 2.82 24.55
CA GLU A 393 -2.58 3.10 25.72
C GLU A 393 -3.89 3.77 25.32
N ILE A 394 -3.86 4.73 24.37
CA ILE A 394 -5.05 5.40 23.83
C ILE A 394 -5.97 4.37 23.17
N PHE A 395 -5.43 3.52 22.29
CA PHE A 395 -6.22 2.50 21.58
C PHE A 395 -6.81 1.47 22.55
N ARG A 396 -6.02 0.96 23.50
CA ARG A 396 -6.50 0.01 24.51
C ARG A 396 -7.57 0.63 25.42
N ALA A 397 -7.37 1.88 25.85
CA ALA A 397 -8.36 2.60 26.66
C ALA A 397 -9.68 2.81 25.91
N ALA A 398 -9.61 3.02 24.58
CA ALA A 398 -10.78 3.09 23.72
C ALA A 398 -11.45 1.73 23.49
N GLY A 399 -10.74 0.62 23.70
CA GLY A 399 -11.26 -0.75 23.51
C GLY A 399 -10.81 -1.42 22.22
N PHE A 400 -9.77 -0.90 21.54
CA PHE A 400 -9.12 -1.57 20.42
C PHE A 400 -8.19 -2.69 20.90
N GLU A 401 -8.08 -3.74 20.08
CA GLU A 401 -7.03 -4.73 20.19
C GLU A 401 -5.74 -4.17 19.59
N TRP A 402 -4.70 -4.00 20.41
CA TRP A 402 -3.36 -3.63 19.97
C TRP A 402 -2.57 -4.88 19.63
N ARG A 403 -2.11 -4.98 18.38
CA ARG A 403 -1.58 -6.21 17.79
C ARG A 403 -0.08 -6.13 17.51
N GLU A 404 0.54 -7.27 17.20
CA GLU A 404 1.88 -7.36 16.65
C GLU A 404 1.91 -6.97 15.18
N ALA A 405 3.10 -6.52 14.69
CA ALA A 405 3.27 -6.02 13.33
C ALA A 405 3.12 -7.11 12.25
N GLY A 406 2.41 -6.82 11.16
CA GLY A 406 2.23 -7.73 10.03
C GLY A 406 1.12 -7.29 9.09
N CYS A 407 0.88 -8.05 8.03
CA CYS A 407 -0.18 -7.78 7.06
C CYS A 407 -1.59 -8.03 7.60
N SER A 408 -1.76 -8.94 8.59
CA SER A 408 -3.03 -9.20 9.27
C SER A 408 -4.19 -9.43 8.29
N MET A 409 -5.31 -8.74 8.51
CA MET A 409 -6.51 -8.83 7.67
C MET A 409 -6.34 -8.33 6.24
N CYS A 410 -5.22 -7.69 5.87
CA CYS A 410 -5.05 -7.15 4.51
C CYS A 410 -5.22 -8.23 3.42
N LEU A 411 -4.71 -9.44 3.66
CA LEU A 411 -4.84 -10.59 2.76
C LEU A 411 -5.57 -11.79 3.39
N GLY A 412 -5.72 -11.81 4.72
CA GLY A 412 -6.39 -12.91 5.41
C GLY A 412 -5.66 -14.26 5.31
N MET A 413 -4.33 -14.26 5.22
CA MET A 413 -3.47 -15.46 5.22
C MET A 413 -3.00 -15.86 6.63
N ASN A 414 -3.61 -15.31 7.64
CA ASN A 414 -3.36 -15.53 9.05
C ASN A 414 -4.71 -15.63 9.78
N PRO A 415 -4.76 -15.86 11.09
CA PRO A 415 -6.02 -16.02 11.82
C PRO A 415 -6.93 -14.78 11.85
N ASP A 416 -6.42 -13.60 11.46
CA ASP A 416 -7.19 -12.36 11.42
C ASP A 416 -8.07 -12.32 10.16
N THR A 417 -9.28 -12.84 10.26
CA THR A 417 -10.24 -12.89 9.16
C THR A 417 -11.64 -12.46 9.60
N LEU A 418 -12.45 -12.03 8.64
CA LEU A 418 -13.88 -11.78 8.84
C LEU A 418 -14.68 -13.07 8.77
N ALA A 419 -15.69 -13.19 9.62
CA ALA A 419 -16.73 -14.21 9.45
C ALA A 419 -17.68 -13.84 8.29
N PRO A 420 -18.40 -14.83 7.71
CA PRO A 420 -19.37 -14.56 6.67
C PRO A 420 -20.44 -13.55 7.12
N GLY A 421 -20.65 -12.51 6.34
CA GLY A 421 -21.60 -11.44 6.61
C GLY A 421 -21.06 -10.29 7.47
N GLU A 422 -19.94 -10.48 8.20
CA GLU A 422 -19.33 -9.37 8.96
C GLU A 422 -18.91 -8.23 8.04
N ARG A 423 -19.19 -7.01 8.46
CA ARG A 423 -18.87 -5.77 7.76
C ARG A 423 -17.71 -5.04 8.42
N CYS A 424 -16.68 -4.74 7.65
CA CYS A 424 -15.45 -4.12 8.14
C CYS A 424 -15.21 -2.75 7.53
N ALA A 425 -14.99 -1.74 8.37
CA ALA A 425 -14.31 -0.51 7.97
C ALA A 425 -12.80 -0.76 8.03
N SER A 426 -12.12 -0.70 6.88
CA SER A 426 -10.76 -1.18 6.73
C SER A 426 -9.85 -0.14 6.07
N THR A 427 -8.64 0.01 6.60
CA THR A 427 -7.60 0.85 5.99
C THR A 427 -6.74 0.09 4.97
N SER A 428 -7.10 -1.15 4.61
CA SER A 428 -6.43 -1.90 3.54
C SER A 428 -6.62 -1.27 2.17
N ASN A 429 -6.04 -1.87 1.14
CA ASN A 429 -6.02 -1.34 -0.23
C ASN A 429 -7.03 -2.02 -1.16
N ARG A 430 -7.48 -3.24 -0.85
CA ARG A 430 -8.39 -4.05 -1.68
C ARG A 430 -9.56 -4.57 -0.87
N ASN A 431 -10.72 -4.67 -1.52
CA ASN A 431 -11.96 -5.12 -0.92
C ASN A 431 -12.78 -6.07 -1.82
N PHE A 432 -12.14 -6.80 -2.73
CA PHE A 432 -12.86 -7.79 -3.53
C PHE A 432 -13.47 -8.91 -2.66
N GLU A 433 -14.44 -9.61 -3.20
CA GLU A 433 -15.18 -10.68 -2.53
C GLU A 433 -14.22 -11.70 -1.86
N GLY A 434 -14.36 -11.87 -0.56
CA GLY A 434 -13.57 -12.83 0.22
C GLY A 434 -12.15 -12.38 0.61
N ARG A 435 -11.71 -11.17 0.26
CA ARG A 435 -10.34 -10.68 0.52
C ARG A 435 -9.92 -10.77 1.99
N GLN A 436 -10.77 -10.37 2.91
CA GLN A 436 -10.52 -10.39 4.36
C GLN A 436 -11.19 -11.57 5.06
N GLY A 437 -11.67 -12.55 4.31
CA GLY A 437 -12.38 -13.74 4.81
C GLY A 437 -13.57 -14.07 3.92
N LYS A 438 -13.88 -15.36 3.77
CA LYS A 438 -14.97 -15.83 2.91
C LYS A 438 -16.32 -15.24 3.34
N GLY A 439 -16.96 -14.48 2.45
CA GLY A 439 -18.24 -13.82 2.72
C GLY A 439 -18.14 -12.56 3.59
N GLY A 440 -16.93 -12.12 3.94
CA GLY A 440 -16.69 -10.86 4.63
C GLY A 440 -16.95 -9.66 3.71
N ARG A 441 -17.45 -8.56 4.27
CA ARG A 441 -17.86 -7.33 3.57
C ARG A 441 -16.94 -6.18 3.96
N THR A 442 -16.00 -5.85 3.09
CA THR A 442 -14.97 -4.85 3.38
C THR A 442 -15.27 -3.51 2.71
N HIS A 443 -15.22 -2.44 3.47
CA HIS A 443 -15.28 -1.06 3.00
C HIS A 443 -13.92 -0.39 3.25
N LEU A 444 -13.32 0.17 2.21
CA LEU A 444 -12.06 0.91 2.32
C LEU A 444 -12.33 2.33 2.79
N VAL A 445 -11.58 2.75 3.80
CA VAL A 445 -11.65 4.09 4.39
C VAL A 445 -10.26 4.55 4.85
N SER A 446 -10.12 5.84 5.17
CA SER A 446 -8.92 6.39 5.81
C SER A 446 -8.80 5.97 7.27
N PRO A 447 -7.60 6.04 7.91
CA PRO A 447 -7.41 5.71 9.31
C PRO A 447 -8.33 6.47 10.27
N ALA A 448 -8.52 7.77 10.07
CA ALA A 448 -9.42 8.59 10.86
C ALA A 448 -10.89 8.16 10.71
N MET A 449 -11.32 7.84 9.47
CA MET A 449 -12.66 7.33 9.19
C MET A 449 -12.90 5.95 9.83
N ALA A 450 -11.90 5.06 9.78
CA ALA A 450 -11.98 3.76 10.45
C ALA A 450 -12.13 3.92 11.97
N ALA A 451 -11.34 4.82 12.57
CA ALA A 451 -11.39 5.14 13.98
C ALA A 451 -12.74 5.72 14.40
N ALA A 452 -13.28 6.67 13.63
CA ALA A 452 -14.61 7.26 13.86
C ALA A 452 -15.72 6.20 13.74
N ALA A 453 -15.65 5.33 12.73
CA ALA A 453 -16.60 4.22 12.56
C ALA A 453 -16.57 3.23 13.73
N ALA A 454 -15.40 2.99 14.33
CA ALA A 454 -15.29 2.13 15.52
C ALA A 454 -16.07 2.70 16.71
N VAL A 455 -16.02 4.01 16.90
CA VAL A 455 -16.72 4.70 18.01
C VAL A 455 -18.22 4.83 17.73
N ALA A 456 -18.58 5.24 16.50
CA ALA A 456 -19.99 5.44 16.12
C ALA A 456 -20.77 4.13 15.96
N GLY A 457 -20.12 3.05 15.50
CA GLY A 457 -20.76 1.79 15.12
C GLY A 457 -21.28 1.79 13.69
N HIS A 458 -21.09 2.85 12.95
CA HIS A 458 -21.46 3.05 11.54
C HIS A 458 -20.47 4.03 10.89
N PHE A 459 -20.52 4.18 9.55
CA PHE A 459 -19.71 5.20 8.90
C PHE A 459 -20.20 6.59 9.28
N THR A 460 -19.27 7.52 9.49
CA THR A 460 -19.56 8.90 9.90
C THR A 460 -18.54 9.86 9.31
N ASP A 461 -18.95 11.10 9.02
CA ASP A 461 -18.06 12.12 8.47
C ASP A 461 -17.08 12.62 9.55
N VAL A 462 -15.80 12.30 9.39
CA VAL A 462 -14.76 12.67 10.34
C VAL A 462 -14.48 14.18 10.38
N ARG A 463 -14.90 14.96 9.37
CA ARG A 463 -14.74 16.43 9.34
C ARG A 463 -15.58 17.12 10.41
N GLY A 464 -16.70 16.52 10.81
CA GLY A 464 -17.54 16.98 11.93
C GLY A 464 -17.17 16.37 13.28
N TRP A 465 -16.08 15.61 13.37
CA TRP A 465 -15.71 14.88 14.57
C TRP A 465 -15.14 15.79 15.65
N ASP A 466 -15.54 15.54 16.90
CA ASP A 466 -15.00 16.23 18.07
C ASP A 466 -13.66 15.59 18.49
N TYR A 467 -12.57 16.13 17.97
CA TYR A 467 -11.22 15.69 18.32
C TYR A 467 -10.89 16.15 19.74
N LYS A 468 -10.77 15.20 20.66
CA LYS A 468 -10.33 15.48 22.02
C LYS A 468 -8.80 15.47 22.09
N GLY A 469 -8.20 16.62 22.32
CA GLY A 469 -6.75 16.85 22.46
C GLY A 469 -6.12 16.14 23.67
#